data_068657c8f2d8c907229a427d98f191ae
#
_entry.id   068657c8f2d8c907229a427d98f191ae
#
_cell.length_a   1.000
_cell.length_b   1.000
_cell.length_c   1.000
_cell.angle_alpha   90.00
_cell.angle_beta   90.00
_cell.angle_gamma   90.00
#
_symmetry.space_group_name_H-M   'P 1'
#
loop_
_entity.id
_entity.type
_entity.pdbx_description
1 polymer ?
#
loop_
_entity_poly.entity_id
_entity_poly.type
_entity_poly.pdbx_seq_one_letter_code
_entity_poly.pdbx_strand_id
1 'polypeptide(L)'
;SEFSGGWRMRIELAKLLLRRPSIFLLDEPTNHLDIESIQWLEEYLRNYNGAVLLISHDRAFLDNVTNRTVELSLGKITDYKVSYSKYVVLRAERRAQQMAAYENQQRMIEKTEEFIEKFRYKPTKSNQVQSRIKQLERLDRLEIEEEDLATLNIKFPPAPRSGQIVAEISEAGMSFGEKHVFSGANFVIEKGDRIALVGRNGEGKTTLARMLIGQLTPTEGSVRLGANVNIGYYAQNQDDLMDGDFTVYDTLDRVAVGDIRTRLRDILGAFLFRGEDIDKKVKVLSGGERARLAMA
;
A
#
# COMPACT_ATOMS: atom_id res chain seq x y z
N SER A 1 18.53 7.39 21.72
CA SER A 1 19.14 6.61 20.63
C SER A 1 19.44 7.54 19.46
N GLU A 2 20.70 7.64 19.08
CA GLU A 2 21.26 8.64 18.15
C GLU A 2 21.06 8.28 16.67
N PHE A 3 20.56 7.09 16.35
CA PHE A 3 20.43 6.61 14.97
C PHE A 3 19.05 6.83 14.37
N SER A 4 19.01 7.26 13.10
CA SER A 4 17.78 7.31 12.31
C SER A 4 17.18 5.88 12.12
N GLY A 5 15.88 5.80 11.81
CA GLY A 5 15.20 4.51 11.58
C GLY A 5 15.92 3.65 10.55
N GLY A 6 16.39 4.23 9.45
CA GLY A 6 17.16 3.52 8.42
C GLY A 6 18.49 2.93 8.92
N TRP A 7 19.21 3.66 9.77
CA TRP A 7 20.44 3.13 10.36
C TRP A 7 20.20 1.98 11.33
N ARG A 8 19.15 2.06 12.14
CA ARG A 8 18.76 0.96 13.04
C ARG A 8 18.45 -0.31 12.25
N MET A 9 17.64 -0.17 11.20
CA MET A 9 17.28 -1.30 10.34
C MET A 9 18.52 -1.94 9.71
N ARG A 10 19.47 -1.14 9.22
CA ARG A 10 20.75 -1.65 8.68
C ARG A 10 21.55 -2.43 9.71
N ILE A 11 21.63 -1.92 10.95
CA ILE A 11 22.36 -2.60 12.03
C ILE A 11 21.71 -3.96 12.37
N GLU A 12 20.39 -4.01 12.50
CA GLU A 12 19.68 -5.26 12.79
C GLU A 12 19.81 -6.25 11.62
N LEU A 13 19.71 -5.78 10.40
CA LEU A 13 19.93 -6.60 9.20
C LEU A 13 21.37 -7.14 9.18
N ALA A 14 22.40 -6.31 9.44
CA ALA A 14 23.78 -6.75 9.51
C ALA A 14 24.01 -7.81 10.58
N LYS A 15 23.42 -7.65 11.77
CA LYS A 15 23.47 -8.68 12.85
C LYS A 15 22.88 -10.00 12.40
N LEU A 16 21.74 -9.95 11.69
CA LEU A 16 21.09 -11.14 11.17
C LEU A 16 21.97 -11.84 10.12
N LEU A 17 22.52 -11.06 9.17
CA LEU A 17 23.39 -11.58 8.11
C LEU A 17 24.68 -12.21 8.64
N LEU A 18 25.28 -11.64 9.66
CA LEU A 18 26.50 -12.18 10.31
C LEU A 18 26.26 -13.53 10.98
N ARG A 19 25.03 -13.83 11.42
CA ARG A 19 24.68 -15.12 12.03
C ARG A 19 24.62 -16.28 11.04
N ARG A 20 24.55 -16.00 9.73
CA ARG A 20 24.46 -16.99 8.64
C ARG A 20 23.46 -18.12 8.93
N PRO A 21 22.19 -17.81 9.23
CA PRO A 21 21.20 -18.83 9.57
C PRO A 21 20.90 -19.71 8.36
N SER A 22 20.45 -20.95 8.58
CA SER A 22 20.04 -21.83 7.50
C SER A 22 18.81 -21.33 6.71
N ILE A 23 17.99 -20.48 7.35
CA ILE A 23 16.83 -19.82 6.74
C ILE A 23 16.75 -18.37 7.19
N PHE A 24 16.57 -17.45 6.24
CA PHE A 24 16.19 -16.07 6.49
C PHE A 24 14.67 -15.91 6.40
N LEU A 25 14.09 -15.25 7.40
CA LEU A 25 12.72 -14.77 7.38
C LEU A 25 12.77 -13.25 7.36
N LEU A 26 12.37 -12.66 6.24
CA LEU A 26 12.46 -11.22 6.00
C LEU A 26 11.06 -10.67 5.72
N ASP A 27 10.62 -9.74 6.55
CA ASP A 27 9.34 -9.04 6.41
C ASP A 27 9.62 -7.58 6.09
N GLU A 28 9.24 -7.14 4.86
CA GLU A 28 9.46 -5.81 4.32
C GLU A 28 10.89 -5.26 4.52
N PRO A 29 11.95 -6.02 4.14
CA PRO A 29 13.32 -5.62 4.42
C PRO A 29 13.79 -4.39 3.64
N THR A 30 13.08 -4.01 2.59
CA THR A 30 13.39 -2.83 1.77
C THR A 30 12.91 -1.52 2.40
N ASN A 31 12.02 -1.59 3.39
CA ASN A 31 11.52 -0.41 4.07
C ASN A 31 12.68 0.34 4.77
N HIS A 32 12.72 1.65 4.59
CA HIS A 32 13.73 2.55 5.14
C HIS A 32 15.17 2.37 4.61
N LEU A 33 15.39 1.48 3.64
CA LEU A 33 16.67 1.37 2.95
C LEU A 33 16.73 2.37 1.79
N ASP A 34 17.94 2.85 1.49
CA ASP A 34 18.21 3.58 0.25
C ASP A 34 18.49 2.62 -0.91
N ILE A 35 18.45 3.16 -2.12
CA ILE A 35 18.58 2.38 -3.36
C ILE A 35 19.87 1.53 -3.38
N GLU A 36 20.99 2.08 -2.94
CA GLU A 36 22.27 1.36 -2.91
C GLU A 36 22.23 0.18 -1.93
N SER A 37 21.58 0.37 -0.76
CA SER A 37 21.41 -0.71 0.22
C SER A 37 20.47 -1.79 -0.25
N ILE A 38 19.42 -1.45 -1.00
CA ILE A 38 18.51 -2.42 -1.60
C ILE A 38 19.25 -3.25 -2.64
N GLN A 39 20.02 -2.62 -3.55
CA GLN A 39 20.82 -3.32 -4.56
C GLN A 39 21.85 -4.27 -3.94
N TRP A 40 22.54 -3.82 -2.87
CA TRP A 40 23.46 -4.65 -2.14
C TRP A 40 22.74 -5.85 -1.48
N LEU A 41 21.57 -5.63 -0.89
CA LEU A 41 20.77 -6.70 -0.26
C LEU A 41 20.28 -7.71 -1.30
N GLU A 42 19.82 -7.26 -2.47
CA GLU A 42 19.44 -8.12 -3.59
C GLU A 42 20.59 -9.04 -4.00
N GLU A 43 21.78 -8.46 -4.21
CA GLU A 43 22.95 -9.25 -4.60
C GLU A 43 23.36 -10.25 -3.53
N TYR A 44 23.33 -9.84 -2.26
CA TYR A 44 23.63 -10.72 -1.14
C TYR A 44 22.64 -11.90 -1.05
N LEU A 45 21.32 -11.61 -1.10
CA LEU A 45 20.29 -12.65 -0.98
C LEU A 45 20.27 -13.59 -2.20
N ARG A 46 20.55 -13.10 -3.38
CA ARG A 46 20.65 -13.91 -4.60
C ARG A 46 21.77 -14.96 -4.50
N ASN A 47 22.86 -14.60 -3.85
CA ASN A 47 24.03 -15.47 -3.68
C ASN A 47 24.02 -16.24 -2.35
N TYR A 48 22.93 -16.13 -1.57
CA TYR A 48 22.84 -16.78 -0.27
C TYR A 48 22.62 -18.29 -0.41
N ASN A 49 23.42 -19.08 0.31
CA ASN A 49 23.38 -20.56 0.23
C ASN A 49 22.24 -21.19 1.06
N GLY A 50 21.62 -20.45 1.97
CA GLY A 50 20.47 -20.89 2.77
C GLY A 50 19.14 -20.63 2.09
N ALA A 51 18.05 -21.01 2.76
CA ALA A 51 16.71 -20.65 2.31
C ALA A 51 16.36 -19.20 2.67
N VAL A 52 15.59 -18.54 1.83
CA VAL A 52 15.07 -17.19 2.08
C VAL A 52 13.55 -17.23 1.95
N LEU A 53 12.84 -16.81 2.98
CA LEU A 53 11.40 -16.52 2.94
C LEU A 53 11.23 -15.03 3.07
N LEU A 54 10.67 -14.41 2.03
CA LEU A 54 10.60 -12.97 1.86
C LEU A 54 9.15 -12.52 1.70
N ILE A 55 8.76 -11.51 2.48
CA ILE A 55 7.53 -10.75 2.30
C ILE A 55 7.93 -9.35 1.87
N SER A 56 7.43 -8.87 0.73
CA SER A 56 7.69 -7.52 0.25
C SER A 56 6.59 -7.02 -0.69
N HIS A 57 6.40 -5.70 -0.71
CA HIS A 57 5.58 -5.00 -1.70
C HIS A 57 6.39 -4.50 -2.89
N ASP A 58 7.71 -4.59 -2.84
CA ASP A 58 8.61 -4.22 -3.94
C ASP A 58 8.70 -5.37 -4.97
N ARG A 59 8.01 -5.16 -6.10
CA ARG A 59 7.94 -6.15 -7.18
C ARG A 59 9.30 -6.43 -7.82
N ALA A 60 10.13 -5.40 -7.98
CA ALA A 60 11.45 -5.54 -8.58
C ALA A 60 12.35 -6.36 -7.66
N PHE A 61 12.33 -6.07 -6.36
CA PHE A 61 13.05 -6.81 -5.34
C PHE A 61 12.64 -8.28 -5.30
N LEU A 62 11.31 -8.56 -5.31
CA LEU A 62 10.80 -9.94 -5.36
C LEU A 62 11.31 -10.70 -6.60
N ASP A 63 11.22 -10.09 -7.79
CA ASP A 63 11.67 -10.73 -9.03
C ASP A 63 13.17 -10.98 -9.06
N ASN A 64 13.96 -10.08 -8.50
CA ASN A 64 15.42 -10.18 -8.49
C ASN A 64 15.93 -11.24 -7.51
N VAL A 65 15.23 -11.46 -6.41
CA VAL A 65 15.70 -12.32 -5.30
C VAL A 65 15.03 -13.69 -5.30
N THR A 66 13.75 -13.78 -5.71
CA THR A 66 12.97 -15.01 -5.53
C THR A 66 12.80 -15.80 -6.82
N ASN A 67 12.82 -17.12 -6.69
CA ASN A 67 12.56 -18.08 -7.78
C ASN A 67 11.28 -18.90 -7.56
N ARG A 68 10.58 -18.66 -6.47
CA ARG A 68 9.36 -19.36 -6.06
C ARG A 68 8.45 -18.38 -5.36
N THR A 69 7.16 -18.42 -5.65
CA THR A 69 6.14 -17.54 -5.07
C THR A 69 5.07 -18.37 -4.40
N VAL A 70 4.76 -18.05 -3.15
CA VAL A 70 3.69 -18.70 -2.39
C VAL A 70 2.56 -17.69 -2.18
N GLU A 71 1.38 -18.02 -2.69
CA GLU A 71 0.17 -17.21 -2.56
C GLU A 71 -0.68 -17.72 -1.39
N LEU A 72 -1.09 -16.80 -0.53
CA LEU A 72 -2.10 -17.03 0.50
C LEU A 72 -3.38 -16.31 0.09
N SER A 73 -4.42 -17.06 -0.22
CA SER A 73 -5.71 -16.53 -0.65
C SER A 73 -6.86 -17.41 -0.15
N LEU A 74 -7.93 -16.82 0.35
CA LEU A 74 -9.11 -17.52 0.90
C LEU A 74 -8.76 -18.65 1.90
N GLY A 75 -7.76 -18.42 2.75
CA GLY A 75 -7.29 -19.42 3.72
C GLY A 75 -6.56 -20.61 3.10
N LYS A 76 -6.26 -20.58 1.81
CA LYS A 76 -5.53 -21.62 1.08
C LYS A 76 -4.14 -21.11 0.69
N ILE A 77 -3.20 -22.06 0.65
CA ILE A 77 -1.83 -21.79 0.21
C ILE A 77 -1.64 -22.43 -1.15
N THR A 78 -1.18 -21.64 -2.11
CA THR A 78 -0.81 -22.12 -3.45
C THR A 78 0.65 -21.81 -3.73
N ASP A 79 1.39 -22.81 -4.16
CA ASP A 79 2.82 -22.75 -4.42
C ASP A 79 3.09 -22.70 -5.92
N TYR A 80 3.74 -21.64 -6.37
CA TYR A 80 4.17 -21.43 -7.74
C TYR A 80 5.69 -21.47 -7.81
N LYS A 81 6.25 -22.48 -8.49
CA LYS A 81 7.71 -22.63 -8.69
C LYS A 81 8.23 -21.68 -9.78
N VAL A 82 7.89 -20.41 -9.66
CA VAL A 82 8.26 -19.34 -10.61
C VAL A 82 8.50 -18.03 -9.87
N SER A 83 9.20 -17.08 -10.53
CA SER A 83 9.40 -15.73 -10.03
C SER A 83 8.09 -14.95 -9.96
N TYR A 84 8.10 -13.82 -9.25
CA TYR A 84 6.91 -13.01 -9.00
C TYR A 84 6.21 -12.54 -10.28
N SER A 85 6.92 -12.03 -11.29
CA SER A 85 6.31 -11.59 -12.55
C SER A 85 5.63 -12.72 -13.31
N LYS A 86 6.22 -13.92 -13.34
CA LYS A 86 5.58 -15.09 -13.94
C LYS A 86 4.37 -15.56 -13.14
N TYR A 87 4.45 -15.51 -11.82
CA TYR A 87 3.31 -15.78 -10.94
C TYR A 87 2.12 -14.88 -11.25
N VAL A 88 2.33 -13.56 -11.42
CA VAL A 88 1.25 -12.60 -11.73
C VAL A 88 0.48 -13.02 -12.99
N VAL A 89 1.19 -13.46 -14.03
CA VAL A 89 0.57 -13.96 -15.27
C VAL A 89 -0.23 -15.23 -15.02
N LEU A 90 0.39 -16.23 -14.37
CA LEU A 90 -0.28 -17.51 -14.05
C LEU A 90 -1.50 -17.32 -13.13
N ARG A 91 -1.41 -16.38 -12.18
CA ARG A 91 -2.53 -16.02 -11.33
C ARG A 91 -3.69 -15.47 -12.14
N ALA A 92 -3.42 -14.55 -13.07
CA ALA A 92 -4.44 -13.96 -13.93
C ALA A 92 -5.13 -15.04 -14.80
N GLU A 93 -4.36 -15.95 -15.39
CA GLU A 93 -4.91 -17.06 -16.19
C GLU A 93 -5.77 -18.01 -15.33
N ARG A 94 -5.27 -18.41 -14.17
CA ARG A 94 -6.02 -19.26 -13.23
C ARG A 94 -7.32 -18.62 -12.80
N ARG A 95 -7.28 -17.33 -12.51
CA ARG A 95 -8.46 -16.56 -12.13
C ARG A 95 -9.50 -16.49 -13.25
N ALA A 96 -9.06 -16.25 -14.49
CA ALA A 96 -9.97 -16.28 -15.64
C ALA A 96 -10.67 -17.64 -15.78
N GLN A 97 -9.93 -18.74 -15.57
CA GLN A 97 -10.50 -20.10 -15.58
C GLN A 97 -11.49 -20.31 -14.42
N GLN A 98 -11.16 -19.86 -13.20
CA GLN A 98 -12.06 -19.96 -12.05
C GLN A 98 -13.35 -19.16 -12.26
N MET A 99 -13.24 -17.94 -12.82
CA MET A 99 -14.40 -17.10 -13.13
C MET A 99 -15.30 -17.76 -14.16
N ALA A 100 -14.74 -18.30 -15.24
CA ALA A 100 -15.52 -19.03 -16.25
C ALA A 100 -16.21 -20.28 -15.66
N ALA A 101 -15.53 -21.01 -14.79
CA ALA A 101 -16.10 -22.16 -14.09
C ALA A 101 -17.25 -21.74 -13.15
N TYR A 102 -17.09 -20.67 -12.42
CA TYR A 102 -18.11 -20.09 -11.55
C TYR A 102 -19.34 -19.66 -12.34
N GLU A 103 -19.17 -18.89 -13.40
CA GLU A 103 -20.28 -18.45 -14.25
C GLU A 103 -21.05 -19.62 -14.86
N ASN A 104 -20.33 -20.67 -15.27
CA ASN A 104 -20.96 -21.90 -15.78
C ASN A 104 -21.76 -22.62 -14.69
N GLN A 105 -21.21 -22.68 -13.46
CA GLN A 105 -21.92 -23.25 -12.31
C GLN A 105 -23.18 -22.43 -11.96
N GLN A 106 -23.08 -21.10 -11.93
CA GLN A 106 -24.22 -20.23 -11.64
C GLN A 106 -25.34 -20.40 -12.69
N ARG A 107 -24.99 -20.42 -13.97
CA ARG A 107 -25.98 -20.71 -15.05
C ARG A 107 -26.64 -22.07 -14.90
N MET A 108 -25.91 -23.08 -14.44
CA MET A 108 -26.45 -24.43 -14.19
C MET A 108 -27.38 -24.43 -12.99
N ILE A 109 -27.03 -23.72 -11.90
CA ILE A 109 -27.86 -23.54 -10.71
C ILE A 109 -29.17 -22.84 -11.11
N GLU A 110 -29.11 -21.70 -11.77
CA GLU A 110 -30.25 -20.90 -12.21
C GLU A 110 -31.24 -21.74 -13.06
N LYS A 111 -30.73 -22.41 -14.09
CA LYS A 111 -31.58 -23.30 -14.91
C LYS A 111 -32.22 -24.45 -14.12
N THR A 112 -31.53 -24.94 -13.10
CA THR A 112 -32.04 -26.02 -12.25
C THR A 112 -33.10 -25.49 -11.30
N GLU A 113 -32.91 -24.30 -10.75
CA GLU A 113 -33.91 -23.61 -9.90
C GLU A 113 -35.16 -23.23 -10.71
N GLU A 114 -35.00 -22.69 -11.90
CA GLU A 114 -36.14 -22.41 -12.82
C GLU A 114 -36.93 -23.68 -13.14
N PHE A 115 -36.24 -24.80 -13.38
CA PHE A 115 -36.92 -26.09 -13.60
C PHE A 115 -37.70 -26.52 -12.36
N ILE A 116 -37.11 -26.44 -11.17
CA ILE A 116 -37.75 -26.79 -9.90
C ILE A 116 -39.01 -25.92 -9.71
N GLU A 117 -38.90 -24.61 -9.87
CA GLU A 117 -40.01 -23.68 -9.70
C GLU A 117 -41.14 -23.96 -10.67
N LYS A 118 -40.83 -24.13 -11.97
CA LYS A 118 -41.84 -24.41 -13.02
C LYS A 118 -42.59 -25.71 -12.83
N PHE A 119 -41.95 -26.74 -12.26
CA PHE A 119 -42.53 -28.07 -12.15
C PHE A 119 -42.86 -28.51 -10.72
N ARG A 120 -42.64 -27.65 -9.72
CA ARG A 120 -42.80 -27.95 -8.29
C ARG A 120 -44.18 -28.54 -7.95
N TYR A 121 -45.25 -28.09 -8.62
CA TYR A 121 -46.62 -28.48 -8.34
C TYR A 121 -47.17 -29.53 -9.33
N LYS A 122 -46.38 -30.08 -10.24
CA LYS A 122 -46.79 -31.09 -11.20
C LYS A 122 -46.53 -32.50 -10.66
N PRO A 123 -47.57 -33.32 -10.33
CA PRO A 123 -47.35 -34.64 -9.75
C PRO A 123 -46.49 -35.56 -10.63
N THR A 124 -46.65 -35.50 -11.95
CA THR A 124 -45.91 -36.31 -12.93
C THR A 124 -44.42 -35.98 -12.97
N LYS A 125 -43.97 -34.86 -12.42
CA LYS A 125 -42.57 -34.40 -12.40
C LYS A 125 -41.94 -34.44 -11.00
N SER A 126 -42.70 -34.86 -9.96
CA SER A 126 -42.27 -34.85 -8.55
C SER A 126 -40.89 -35.53 -8.35
N ASN A 127 -40.68 -36.72 -8.88
CA ASN A 127 -39.40 -37.43 -8.74
C ASN A 127 -38.22 -36.69 -9.40
N GLN A 128 -38.48 -36.05 -10.55
CA GLN A 128 -37.43 -35.25 -11.23
C GLN A 128 -37.08 -33.99 -10.44
N VAL A 129 -38.10 -33.32 -9.89
CA VAL A 129 -37.91 -32.14 -9.03
C VAL A 129 -37.11 -32.50 -7.77
N GLN A 130 -37.48 -33.58 -7.09
CA GLN A 130 -36.76 -34.07 -5.90
C GLN A 130 -35.30 -34.43 -6.21
N SER A 131 -35.06 -35.09 -7.35
CA SER A 131 -33.69 -35.40 -7.80
C SER A 131 -32.86 -34.13 -8.03
N ARG A 132 -33.44 -33.08 -8.65
CA ARG A 132 -32.76 -31.80 -8.93
C ARG A 132 -32.49 -31.04 -7.63
N ILE A 133 -33.40 -31.04 -6.66
CA ILE A 133 -33.18 -30.43 -5.33
C ILE A 133 -31.95 -31.10 -4.66
N LYS A 134 -31.95 -32.44 -4.60
CA LYS A 134 -30.84 -33.19 -4.03
C LYS A 134 -29.51 -32.95 -4.76
N GLN A 135 -29.55 -32.70 -6.07
CA GLN A 135 -28.39 -32.35 -6.85
C GLN A 135 -27.83 -30.97 -6.43
N LEU A 136 -28.68 -29.96 -6.25
CA LEU A 136 -28.28 -28.65 -5.77
C LEU A 136 -27.75 -28.67 -4.32
N GLU A 137 -28.38 -29.46 -3.44
CA GLU A 137 -27.97 -29.61 -2.04
C GLU A 137 -26.59 -30.25 -1.89
N ARG A 138 -26.18 -31.11 -2.85
CA ARG A 138 -24.88 -31.80 -2.87
C ARG A 138 -23.84 -31.07 -3.66
N LEU A 139 -24.20 -29.97 -4.31
CA LEU A 139 -23.28 -29.22 -5.15
C LEU A 139 -22.31 -28.41 -4.30
N ASP A 140 -21.01 -28.70 -4.44
CA ASP A 140 -19.97 -27.84 -3.91
C ASP A 140 -19.98 -26.51 -4.68
N ARG A 141 -20.39 -25.45 -4.00
CA ARG A 141 -20.41 -24.12 -4.60
C ARG A 141 -19.00 -23.58 -4.72
N LEU A 142 -18.63 -23.18 -5.94
CA LEU A 142 -17.35 -22.53 -6.18
C LEU A 142 -17.37 -21.16 -5.52
N GLU A 143 -16.37 -20.91 -4.68
CA GLU A 143 -16.09 -19.60 -4.14
C GLU A 143 -15.04 -18.95 -5.01
N ILE A 144 -15.30 -17.75 -5.48
CA ILE A 144 -14.33 -16.88 -6.11
C ILE A 144 -13.86 -15.84 -5.12
N GLU A 145 -12.58 -15.53 -5.21
CA GLU A 145 -12.04 -14.36 -4.57
C GLU A 145 -12.74 -13.14 -5.16
N GLU A 146 -13.66 -12.54 -4.40
CA GLU A 146 -14.13 -11.21 -4.77
C GLU A 146 -12.91 -10.33 -4.85
N GLU A 147 -12.59 -9.83 -6.04
CA GLU A 147 -11.63 -8.75 -6.10
C GLU A 147 -12.15 -7.68 -5.19
N ASP A 148 -11.33 -7.28 -4.24
CA ASP A 148 -11.48 -5.98 -3.63
C ASP A 148 -11.16 -4.94 -4.74
N LEU A 149 -12.09 -4.90 -5.73
CA LEU A 149 -12.13 -3.92 -6.82
C LEU A 149 -12.51 -2.54 -6.29
N ALA A 150 -12.51 -2.39 -4.98
CA ALA A 150 -12.63 -1.10 -4.34
C ALA A 150 -11.39 -0.27 -4.70
N THR A 151 -11.34 0.11 -5.98
CA THR A 151 -10.41 1.14 -6.43
C THR A 151 -10.74 2.40 -5.66
N LEU A 152 -9.72 2.95 -5.02
CA LEU A 152 -9.79 4.27 -4.42
C LEU A 152 -10.30 5.27 -5.48
N ASN A 153 -11.59 5.57 -5.47
CA ASN A 153 -12.19 6.51 -6.41
C ASN A 153 -12.25 7.89 -5.76
N ILE A 154 -11.08 8.47 -5.54
CA ILE A 154 -10.94 9.76 -4.90
C ILE A 154 -10.95 10.83 -5.97
N LYS A 155 -11.92 11.75 -5.90
CA LYS A 155 -11.93 12.96 -6.69
C LYS A 155 -11.51 14.11 -5.79
N PHE A 156 -10.25 14.52 -5.91
CA PHE A 156 -9.79 15.72 -5.24
C PHE A 156 -10.37 16.98 -5.89
N PRO A 157 -10.76 17.99 -5.10
CA PRO A 157 -11.11 19.28 -5.68
C PRO A 157 -9.87 19.87 -6.38
N PRO A 158 -10.07 20.68 -7.44
CA PRO A 158 -8.94 21.31 -8.10
C PRO A 158 -8.18 22.20 -7.11
N ALA A 159 -6.87 22.05 -7.11
CA ALA A 159 -6.00 22.90 -6.27
C ALA A 159 -6.14 24.38 -6.65
N PRO A 160 -6.05 25.30 -5.70
CA PRO A 160 -5.98 26.73 -5.99
C PRO A 160 -4.91 27.02 -7.05
N ARG A 161 -5.13 28.00 -7.90
CA ARG A 161 -4.17 28.40 -8.93
C ARG A 161 -2.96 29.05 -8.26
N SER A 162 -1.84 28.36 -8.21
CA SER A 162 -0.54 28.93 -7.85
C SER A 162 0.07 29.71 -9.00
N GLY A 163 1.10 30.53 -8.71
CA GLY A 163 1.99 31.09 -9.73
C GLY A 163 2.74 30.00 -10.50
N GLN A 164 3.48 30.40 -11.55
CA GLN A 164 4.32 29.49 -12.34
C GLN A 164 5.44 28.90 -11.48
N ILE A 165 6.11 29.76 -10.72
CA ILE A 165 7.13 29.34 -9.74
C ILE A 165 6.41 28.94 -8.44
N VAL A 166 6.60 27.69 -8.03
CA VAL A 166 6.04 27.11 -6.80
C VAL A 166 7.01 27.29 -5.63
N ALA A 167 8.29 27.03 -5.86
CA ALA A 167 9.34 27.29 -4.88
C ALA A 167 10.66 27.62 -5.56
N GLU A 168 11.42 28.49 -4.94
CA GLU A 168 12.78 28.88 -5.35
C GLU A 168 13.74 28.61 -4.21
N ILE A 169 14.76 27.83 -4.48
CA ILE A 169 15.84 27.49 -3.58
C ILE A 169 17.12 28.14 -4.12
N SER A 170 17.72 29.06 -3.35
CA SER A 170 18.89 29.84 -3.77
C SER A 170 20.00 29.71 -2.74
N GLU A 171 21.12 29.10 -3.15
CA GLU A 171 22.32 28.87 -2.34
C GLU A 171 21.99 28.27 -0.96
N ALA A 172 20.94 27.46 -0.88
CA ALA A 172 20.45 26.95 0.39
C ALA A 172 21.40 25.90 0.96
N GLY A 173 21.71 26.06 2.25
CA GLY A 173 22.53 25.14 3.01
C GLY A 173 21.93 24.88 4.39
N MET A 174 22.30 23.73 4.99
CA MET A 174 21.87 23.35 6.33
C MET A 174 22.98 22.68 7.12
N SER A 175 23.16 23.18 8.33
CA SER A 175 24.06 22.61 9.34
C SER A 175 23.35 22.53 10.69
N PHE A 176 23.58 21.46 11.44
CA PHE A 176 23.09 21.28 12.82
C PHE A 176 24.31 21.28 13.76
N GLY A 177 24.58 22.45 14.37
CA GLY A 177 25.81 22.66 15.12
C GLY A 177 27.05 22.44 14.23
N GLU A 178 27.94 21.53 14.61
CA GLU A 178 29.13 21.17 13.81
C GLU A 178 28.81 20.22 12.64
N LYS A 179 27.64 19.62 12.61
CA LYS A 179 27.26 18.67 11.56
C LYS A 179 26.76 19.40 10.33
N HIS A 180 27.60 19.48 9.30
CA HIS A 180 27.18 19.95 7.98
C HIS A 180 26.34 18.87 7.27
N VAL A 181 25.21 19.27 6.68
CA VAL A 181 24.31 18.36 5.96
C VAL A 181 24.47 18.54 4.45
N PHE A 182 24.24 19.74 3.96
CA PHE A 182 24.47 20.12 2.56
C PHE A 182 24.60 21.64 2.43
N SER A 183 25.18 22.12 1.32
CA SER A 183 25.33 23.55 0.98
C SER A 183 25.10 23.77 -0.50
N GLY A 184 24.85 25.04 -0.88
CA GLY A 184 24.80 25.47 -2.26
C GLY A 184 23.67 24.86 -3.09
N ALA A 185 22.57 24.48 -2.47
CA ALA A 185 21.41 23.95 -3.20
C ALA A 185 20.74 25.08 -4.00
N ASN A 186 20.67 24.91 -5.33
CA ASN A 186 20.13 25.87 -6.26
C ASN A 186 19.20 25.17 -7.25
N PHE A 187 17.90 25.38 -7.14
CA PHE A 187 16.91 24.93 -8.12
C PHE A 187 15.56 25.62 -7.92
N VAL A 188 14.74 25.57 -8.95
CA VAL A 188 13.39 26.12 -8.95
C VAL A 188 12.41 24.97 -9.18
N ILE A 189 11.29 25.00 -8.47
CA ILE A 189 10.17 24.10 -8.65
C ILE A 189 9.07 24.88 -9.35
N GLU A 190 8.70 24.43 -10.54
CA GLU A 190 7.65 25.03 -11.32
C GLU A 190 6.33 24.23 -11.22
N LYS A 191 5.25 24.90 -11.59
CA LYS A 191 3.92 24.28 -11.60
C LYS A 191 3.89 23.12 -12.61
N GLY A 192 3.56 21.92 -12.10
CA GLY A 192 3.48 20.70 -12.90
C GLY A 192 4.72 19.81 -12.79
N ASP A 193 5.80 20.28 -12.15
CA ASP A 193 6.98 19.46 -11.92
C ASP A 193 6.69 18.25 -11.03
N ARG A 194 7.39 17.17 -11.33
CA ARG A 194 7.40 15.94 -10.52
C ARG A 194 8.86 15.58 -10.25
N ILE A 195 9.34 15.93 -9.07
CA ILE A 195 10.76 15.86 -8.71
C ILE A 195 11.00 14.71 -7.75
N ALA A 196 11.96 13.84 -8.04
CA ALA A 196 12.45 12.82 -7.11
C ALA A 196 13.72 13.31 -6.42
N LEU A 197 13.75 13.30 -5.08
CA LEU A 197 14.94 13.55 -4.29
C LEU A 197 15.63 12.20 -4.03
N VAL A 198 16.80 12.01 -4.63
CA VAL A 198 17.60 10.78 -4.56
C VAL A 198 18.89 11.03 -3.79
N GLY A 199 19.34 10.06 -3.03
CA GLY A 199 20.59 10.11 -2.25
C GLY A 199 20.58 9.11 -1.10
N ARG A 200 21.73 8.89 -0.49
CA ARG A 200 21.92 7.98 0.65
C ARG A 200 21.13 8.45 1.88
N ASN A 201 20.93 7.53 2.81
CA ASN A 201 20.32 7.87 4.10
C ASN A 201 21.25 8.79 4.90
N GLY A 202 20.69 9.92 5.36
CA GLY A 202 21.44 10.94 6.11
C GLY A 202 21.94 12.12 5.28
N GLU A 203 21.83 12.12 3.95
CA GLU A 203 22.26 13.22 3.07
C GLU A 203 21.32 14.44 3.05
N GLY A 204 20.30 14.46 3.90
CA GLY A 204 19.48 15.67 4.07
C GLY A 204 18.21 15.74 3.21
N LYS A 205 17.77 14.67 2.53
CA LYS A 205 16.52 14.66 1.74
C LYS A 205 15.32 15.15 2.54
N THR A 206 15.09 14.58 3.73
CA THR A 206 14.03 14.99 4.64
C THR A 206 14.26 16.40 5.18
N THR A 207 15.51 16.82 5.37
CA THR A 207 15.86 18.16 5.82
C THR A 207 15.46 19.20 4.78
N LEU A 208 15.76 18.96 3.52
CA LEU A 208 15.33 19.82 2.40
C LEU A 208 13.80 19.89 2.29
N ALA A 209 13.11 18.76 2.40
CA ALA A 209 11.63 18.75 2.42
C ALA A 209 11.08 19.60 3.56
N ARG A 210 11.64 19.49 4.78
CA ARG A 210 11.24 20.29 5.94
C ARG A 210 11.54 21.78 5.79
N MET A 211 12.58 22.13 5.05
CA MET A 211 12.87 23.53 4.70
C MET A 211 11.81 24.09 3.74
N LEU A 212 11.40 23.30 2.73
CA LEU A 212 10.34 23.68 1.78
C LEU A 212 9.00 23.94 2.47
N ILE A 213 8.64 23.14 3.48
CA ILE A 213 7.40 23.33 4.25
C ILE A 213 7.52 24.37 5.39
N GLY A 214 8.68 25.01 5.52
CA GLY A 214 8.92 26.05 6.51
C GLY A 214 9.12 25.54 7.95
N GLN A 215 9.31 24.25 8.16
CA GLN A 215 9.63 23.68 9.49
C GLN A 215 11.09 23.92 9.90
N LEU A 216 11.96 24.12 8.94
CA LEU A 216 13.38 24.42 9.16
C LEU A 216 13.76 25.65 8.37
N THR A 217 14.52 26.54 8.99
CA THR A 217 15.13 27.69 8.32
C THR A 217 16.52 27.28 7.81
N PRO A 218 16.88 27.55 6.54
CA PRO A 218 18.23 27.29 6.05
C PRO A 218 19.26 28.05 6.86
N THR A 219 20.45 27.46 7.09
CA THR A 219 21.59 28.15 7.72
C THR A 219 22.30 29.08 6.76
N GLU A 220 22.22 28.77 5.45
CA GLU A 220 22.79 29.56 4.36
C GLU A 220 21.78 29.67 3.23
N GLY A 221 21.83 30.76 2.47
CA GLY A 221 20.93 30.99 1.36
C GLY A 221 19.47 31.21 1.75
N SER A 222 18.55 30.86 0.86
CA SER A 222 17.11 31.07 1.11
C SER A 222 16.24 30.04 0.38
N VAL A 223 15.08 29.79 0.97
CA VAL A 223 13.98 29.02 0.36
C VAL A 223 12.74 29.91 0.36
N ARG A 224 12.17 30.15 -0.81
CA ARG A 224 10.99 31.01 -0.99
C ARG A 224 9.88 30.24 -1.69
N LEU A 225 8.67 30.37 -1.17
CA LEU A 225 7.48 29.87 -1.84
C LEU A 225 6.90 30.93 -2.78
N GLY A 226 6.37 30.47 -3.90
CA GLY A 226 5.66 31.31 -4.84
C GLY A 226 4.32 31.82 -4.32
N ALA A 227 3.68 32.69 -5.09
CA ALA A 227 2.37 33.24 -4.71
C ALA A 227 1.27 32.17 -4.73
N ASN A 228 0.41 32.20 -3.72
CA ASN A 228 -0.75 31.30 -3.57
C ASN A 228 -0.41 29.80 -3.58
N VAL A 229 0.76 29.44 -3.02
CA VAL A 229 1.17 28.03 -2.89
C VAL A 229 0.64 27.47 -1.57
N ASN A 230 -0.17 26.43 -1.65
CA ASN A 230 -0.57 25.62 -0.50
C ASN A 230 0.24 24.32 -0.54
N ILE A 231 0.90 23.99 0.58
CA ILE A 231 1.75 22.80 0.69
C ILE A 231 0.99 21.73 1.44
N GLY A 232 0.84 20.55 0.82
CA GLY A 232 0.52 19.30 1.49
C GLY A 232 1.81 18.53 1.77
N TYR A 233 2.00 18.08 2.99
CA TYR A 233 3.15 17.27 3.38
C TYR A 233 2.71 15.95 3.99
N TYR A 234 3.11 14.85 3.35
CA TYR A 234 2.90 13.51 3.86
C TYR A 234 4.25 12.95 4.34
N ALA A 235 4.40 12.81 5.66
CA ALA A 235 5.64 12.33 6.26
C ALA A 235 5.72 10.79 6.24
N GLN A 236 6.94 10.26 6.26
CA GLN A 236 7.19 8.81 6.28
C GLN A 236 6.50 8.07 7.44
N ASN A 237 6.34 8.73 8.59
CA ASN A 237 5.71 8.19 9.81
C ASN A 237 4.42 8.96 10.15
N GLN A 238 3.66 9.38 9.14
CA GLN A 238 2.44 10.15 9.35
C GLN A 238 1.38 9.35 10.11
N ASP A 239 1.33 8.05 9.87
CA ASP A 239 0.46 7.09 10.53
C ASP A 239 0.78 6.90 12.03
N ASP A 240 2.05 7.08 12.44
CA ASP A 240 2.48 7.01 13.84
C ASP A 240 2.09 8.27 14.64
N LEU A 241 1.76 9.37 13.95
CA LEU A 241 1.37 10.64 14.60
C LEU A 241 -0.11 10.69 14.98
N MET A 242 -0.90 9.73 14.51
CA MET A 242 -2.32 9.65 14.84
C MET A 242 -2.53 9.10 16.26
N ASP A 243 -3.44 9.71 17.00
CA ASP A 243 -3.82 9.25 18.33
C ASP A 243 -4.63 7.95 18.23
N GLY A 244 -4.06 6.88 18.77
CA GLY A 244 -4.63 5.53 18.71
C GLY A 244 -5.97 5.36 19.42
N ASP A 245 -6.33 6.26 20.32
CA ASP A 245 -7.55 6.14 21.12
C ASP A 245 -8.78 6.76 20.45
N PHE A 246 -8.58 7.57 19.39
CA PHE A 246 -9.68 8.08 18.57
C PHE A 246 -10.19 7.05 17.58
N THR A 247 -11.44 7.24 17.17
CA THR A 247 -12.02 6.48 16.06
C THR A 247 -11.49 7.01 14.72
N VAL A 248 -11.66 6.22 13.68
CA VAL A 248 -11.37 6.65 12.30
C VAL A 248 -12.14 7.92 11.98
N TYR A 249 -13.42 7.99 12.36
CA TYR A 249 -14.26 9.17 12.15
C TYR A 249 -13.75 10.38 12.93
N ASP A 250 -13.48 10.24 14.23
CA ASP A 250 -13.03 11.35 15.07
C ASP A 250 -11.70 11.93 14.60
N THR A 251 -10.82 11.09 14.07
CA THR A 251 -9.53 11.52 13.53
C THR A 251 -9.69 12.50 12.37
N LEU A 252 -10.61 12.22 11.44
CA LEU A 252 -10.91 13.15 10.34
C LEU A 252 -11.73 14.35 10.80
N ASP A 253 -12.72 14.17 11.69
CA ASP A 253 -13.59 15.27 12.13
C ASP A 253 -12.79 16.40 12.81
N ARG A 254 -11.68 16.07 13.46
CA ARG A 254 -10.80 17.06 14.12
C ARG A 254 -10.05 17.97 13.15
N VAL A 255 -9.72 17.46 11.95
CA VAL A 255 -8.98 18.20 10.92
C VAL A 255 -9.90 18.81 9.86
N ALA A 256 -11.16 18.35 9.79
CA ALA A 256 -12.12 18.79 8.82
C ALA A 256 -12.62 20.20 9.10
N VAL A 257 -12.59 21.06 8.08
CA VAL A 257 -13.01 22.47 8.15
C VAL A 257 -14.12 22.73 7.12
N GLY A 258 -15.15 23.48 7.54
CA GLY A 258 -16.22 23.94 6.65
C GLY A 258 -17.05 22.79 6.07
N ASP A 259 -17.35 22.86 4.77
CA ASP A 259 -18.24 21.91 4.07
C ASP A 259 -17.68 20.48 3.99
N ILE A 260 -16.37 20.31 4.20
CA ILE A 260 -15.72 18.99 4.22
C ILE A 260 -16.31 18.13 5.34
N ARG A 261 -16.65 18.74 6.47
CA ARG A 261 -17.21 18.06 7.64
C ARG A 261 -18.52 17.33 7.35
N THR A 262 -19.33 17.86 6.45
CA THR A 262 -20.59 17.19 6.03
C THR A 262 -20.37 15.99 5.14
N ARG A 263 -19.18 15.85 4.54
CA ARG A 263 -18.81 14.82 3.58
C ARG A 263 -17.82 13.78 4.11
N LEU A 264 -17.53 13.80 5.41
CA LEU A 264 -16.53 12.89 6.02
C LEU A 264 -16.81 11.43 5.75
N ARG A 265 -18.06 11.00 5.81
CA ARG A 265 -18.43 9.60 5.53
C ARG A 265 -18.20 9.21 4.08
N ASP A 266 -18.41 10.14 3.15
CA ASP A 266 -18.14 9.90 1.72
C ASP A 266 -16.64 9.79 1.47
N ILE A 267 -15.84 10.66 2.11
CA ILE A 267 -14.38 10.62 2.05
C ILE A 267 -13.88 9.30 2.62
N LEU A 268 -14.29 8.93 3.84
CA LEU A 268 -13.90 7.66 4.45
C LEU A 268 -14.31 6.47 3.60
N GLY A 269 -15.51 6.49 3.01
CA GLY A 269 -15.98 5.47 2.07
C GLY A 269 -15.09 5.38 0.81
N ALA A 270 -14.62 6.51 0.28
CA ALA A 270 -13.68 6.56 -0.84
C ALA A 270 -12.31 5.96 -0.47
N PHE A 271 -11.89 6.08 0.80
CA PHE A 271 -10.68 5.44 1.34
C PHE A 271 -10.92 4.04 1.91
N LEU A 272 -12.07 3.42 1.56
CA LEU A 272 -12.44 2.05 1.90
C LEU A 272 -12.76 1.79 3.39
N PHE A 273 -13.08 2.83 4.15
CA PHE A 273 -13.65 2.68 5.47
C PHE A 273 -15.17 2.68 5.36
N ARG A 274 -15.80 1.52 5.54
CA ARG A 274 -17.25 1.33 5.34
C ARG A 274 -17.91 0.75 6.57
N GLY A 275 -19.20 1.05 6.75
CA GLY A 275 -20.00 0.52 7.84
C GLY A 275 -19.36 0.75 9.22
N GLU A 276 -19.08 -0.32 9.94
CA GLU A 276 -18.50 -0.29 11.29
C GLU A 276 -17.01 0.08 11.33
N ASP A 277 -16.32 0.13 10.17
CA ASP A 277 -14.88 0.47 10.13
C ASP A 277 -14.63 1.90 10.58
N ILE A 278 -15.60 2.81 10.38
CA ILE A 278 -15.48 4.22 10.77
C ILE A 278 -15.46 4.43 12.30
N ASP A 279 -16.03 3.48 13.04
CA ASP A 279 -16.12 3.53 14.50
C ASP A 279 -14.96 2.76 15.17
N LYS A 280 -14.12 2.08 14.39
CA LYS A 280 -12.92 1.41 14.91
C LYS A 280 -11.91 2.43 15.42
N LYS A 281 -11.24 2.09 16.52
CA LYS A 281 -10.12 2.89 17.03
C LYS A 281 -8.88 2.74 16.14
N VAL A 282 -8.14 3.84 15.96
CA VAL A 282 -6.91 3.85 15.14
C VAL A 282 -5.90 2.78 15.58
N LYS A 283 -5.80 2.49 16.88
CA LYS A 283 -4.88 1.47 17.41
C LYS A 283 -5.16 0.05 16.97
N VAL A 284 -6.40 -0.27 16.55
CA VAL A 284 -6.76 -1.63 16.07
C VAL A 284 -6.63 -1.77 14.56
N LEU A 285 -6.34 -0.68 13.85
CA LEU A 285 -6.13 -0.70 12.41
C LEU A 285 -4.81 -1.37 12.04
N SER A 286 -4.79 -2.09 10.92
CA SER A 286 -3.56 -2.56 10.29
C SER A 286 -2.71 -1.37 9.81
N GLY A 287 -1.41 -1.60 9.54
CA GLY A 287 -0.52 -0.55 9.00
C GLY A 287 -1.05 0.07 7.71
N GLY A 288 -1.57 -0.75 6.77
CA GLY A 288 -2.16 -0.27 5.53
C GLY A 288 -3.45 0.54 5.73
N GLU A 289 -4.30 0.19 6.71
CA GLU A 289 -5.49 0.98 7.05
C GLU A 289 -5.10 2.32 7.68
N ARG A 290 -4.11 2.33 8.59
CA ARG A 290 -3.58 3.57 9.16
C ARG A 290 -2.99 4.48 8.09
N ALA A 291 -2.21 3.95 7.16
CA ALA A 291 -1.68 4.72 6.04
C ALA A 291 -2.80 5.32 5.16
N ARG A 292 -3.86 4.57 4.85
CA ARG A 292 -5.04 5.09 4.13
C ARG A 292 -5.76 6.20 4.92
N LEU A 293 -5.91 6.04 6.23
CA LEU A 293 -6.52 7.05 7.08
C LEU A 293 -5.67 8.33 7.13
N ALA A 294 -4.35 8.21 7.16
CA ALA A 294 -3.45 9.35 7.14
C ALA A 294 -3.46 10.12 5.81
N MET A 295 -3.91 9.49 4.72
CA MET A 295 -4.10 10.13 3.41
C MET A 295 -5.47 10.78 3.24
N ALA A 296 -6.47 10.35 4.00
CA ALA A 296 -7.84 10.84 3.92
C ALA A 296 -8.01 12.23 4.54
#